data_547e63abb922fa89b64385f2be624a05
#
_entry.id   547e63abb922fa89b64385f2be624a05
#
_cell.length_a   1.000
_cell.length_b   1.000
_cell.length_c   1.000
_cell.angle_alpha   90.00
_cell.angle_beta   90.00
_cell.angle_gamma   90.00
#
_symmetry.space_group_name_H-M   'P 1'
#
loop_
_entity.id
_entity.type
_entity.pdbx_description
1 polymer ?
#
loop_
_entity_poly.entity_id
_entity_poly.type
_entity_poly.pdbx_seq_one_letter_code
_entity_poly.pdbx_strand_id
1 'polypeptide(L)'
;MKRTNYLSWDQYFMGIAKLSAMRSKDPHTSVGACIVGKDNKILSVGYNGMPQGCSDDIYPWDSDSDDPLQTKYLYVCHAELNALLNYTGTNLKGAKIYTTLFPCNECTKALIQSGICEVIYAEDKYANNASVLASKKMMKSAGIKYHAYSPEETEVHMTL
;
A
#
# COMPACT_ATOMS: atom_id res chain seq x y z
N MET A 1 -19.43 29.43 -13.10
CA MET A 1 -19.07 29.09 -11.68
C MET A 1 -18.39 27.72 -11.71
N LYS A 2 -17.26 27.52 -10.98
CA LYS A 2 -16.59 26.21 -10.94
C LYS A 2 -17.41 25.19 -10.14
N ARG A 3 -17.27 23.90 -10.48
CA ARG A 3 -17.86 22.79 -9.71
C ARG A 3 -17.23 22.74 -8.31
N THR A 4 -18.02 22.49 -7.27
CA THR A 4 -17.55 22.43 -5.88
C THR A 4 -17.49 21.01 -5.32
N ASN A 5 -18.24 20.06 -5.87
CA ASN A 5 -18.32 18.66 -5.47
C ASN A 5 -17.26 17.79 -6.20
N TYR A 6 -16.00 18.10 -6.04
CA TYR A 6 -14.89 17.30 -6.58
C TYR A 6 -14.11 16.66 -5.44
N LEU A 7 -13.44 15.54 -5.72
CA LEU A 7 -12.64 14.82 -4.74
C LEU A 7 -11.47 15.67 -4.24
N SER A 8 -11.18 15.60 -2.94
CA SER A 8 -9.91 16.08 -2.41
C SER A 8 -8.74 15.23 -2.94
N TRP A 9 -7.52 15.75 -2.84
CA TRP A 9 -6.35 14.98 -3.24
C TRP A 9 -6.22 13.66 -2.47
N ASP A 10 -6.50 13.66 -1.18
CA ASP A 10 -6.43 12.46 -0.35
C ASP A 10 -7.51 11.43 -0.75
N GLN A 11 -8.73 11.88 -1.03
CA GLN A 11 -9.78 11.00 -1.55
C GLN A 11 -9.39 10.40 -2.90
N TYR A 12 -8.83 11.21 -3.80
CA TYR A 12 -8.41 10.75 -5.12
C TYR A 12 -7.31 9.69 -5.02
N PHE A 13 -6.23 9.96 -4.27
CA PHE A 13 -5.11 9.03 -4.17
C PHE A 13 -5.43 7.77 -3.36
N MET A 14 -6.20 7.89 -2.28
CA MET A 14 -6.69 6.71 -1.56
C MET A 14 -7.69 5.92 -2.41
N GLY A 15 -8.50 6.59 -3.21
CA GLY A 15 -9.38 5.96 -4.20
C GLY A 15 -8.60 5.12 -5.21
N ILE A 16 -7.49 5.64 -5.73
CA ILE A 16 -6.58 4.89 -6.62
C ILE A 16 -5.96 3.67 -5.90
N ALA A 17 -5.52 3.83 -4.65
CA ALA A 17 -5.01 2.71 -3.86
C ALA A 17 -6.08 1.63 -3.65
N LYS A 18 -7.31 2.01 -3.32
CA LYS A 18 -8.45 1.08 -3.17
C LYS A 18 -8.81 0.40 -4.48
N LEU A 19 -8.84 1.13 -5.59
CA LEU A 19 -9.07 0.55 -6.92
C LEU A 19 -7.97 -0.45 -7.29
N SER A 20 -6.71 -0.13 -6.99
CA SER A 20 -5.58 -1.05 -7.19
C SER A 20 -5.74 -2.33 -6.37
N ALA A 21 -6.21 -2.25 -5.13
CA ALA A 21 -6.48 -3.41 -4.28
C ALA A 21 -7.48 -4.39 -4.92
N MET A 22 -8.43 -3.91 -5.71
CA MET A 22 -9.41 -4.74 -6.42
C MET A 22 -8.77 -5.64 -7.48
N ARG A 23 -7.51 -5.41 -7.85
CA ARG A 23 -6.74 -6.31 -8.73
C ARG A 23 -6.12 -7.49 -7.98
N SER A 24 -6.02 -7.43 -6.66
CA SER A 24 -5.47 -8.54 -5.86
C SER A 24 -6.36 -9.76 -5.95
N LYS A 25 -5.75 -10.92 -6.09
CA LYS A 25 -6.41 -12.24 -6.06
C LYS A 25 -6.38 -12.88 -4.67
N ASP A 26 -5.82 -12.20 -3.68
CA ASP A 26 -5.76 -12.68 -2.29
C ASP A 26 -7.19 -12.81 -1.73
N PRO A 27 -7.63 -14.03 -1.36
CA PRO A 27 -8.98 -14.26 -0.87
C PRO A 27 -9.22 -13.71 0.55
N HIS A 28 -8.15 -13.37 1.27
CA HIS A 28 -8.23 -12.93 2.68
C HIS A 28 -8.05 -11.43 2.83
N THR A 29 -7.06 -10.84 2.15
CA THR A 29 -6.74 -9.43 2.32
C THR A 29 -6.22 -8.82 1.03
N SER A 30 -7.05 -8.07 0.33
CA SER A 30 -6.67 -7.30 -0.84
C SER A 30 -6.12 -5.95 -0.41
N VAL A 31 -4.87 -5.66 -0.77
CA VAL A 31 -4.18 -4.42 -0.44
C VAL A 31 -3.77 -3.70 -1.71
N GLY A 32 -3.89 -2.38 -1.70
CA GLY A 32 -3.44 -1.51 -2.78
C GLY A 32 -2.65 -0.33 -2.26
N ALA A 33 -1.75 0.17 -3.10
CA ALA A 33 -0.90 1.29 -2.79
C ALA A 33 -0.78 2.25 -3.99
N CYS A 34 -0.64 3.54 -3.70
CA CYS A 34 -0.44 4.61 -4.68
C CYS A 34 0.68 5.54 -4.20
N ILE A 35 1.76 5.63 -4.96
CA ILE A 35 2.88 6.54 -4.68
C ILE A 35 2.66 7.85 -5.43
N VAL A 36 2.80 8.95 -4.71
CA VAL A 36 2.50 10.30 -5.19
C VAL A 36 3.70 11.21 -4.95
N GLY A 37 4.10 11.93 -5.98
CA GLY A 37 5.16 12.94 -5.91
C GLY A 37 4.73 14.22 -5.20
N LYS A 38 5.72 15.08 -4.92
CA LYS A 38 5.50 16.38 -4.24
C LYS A 38 4.53 17.30 -4.99
N ASP A 39 4.40 17.13 -6.30
CA ASP A 39 3.56 17.92 -7.20
C ASP A 39 2.18 17.28 -7.44
N ASN A 40 1.76 16.36 -6.56
CA ASN A 40 0.52 15.60 -6.66
C ASN A 40 0.37 14.76 -7.95
N LYS A 41 1.48 14.36 -8.56
CA LYS A 41 1.47 13.40 -9.66
C LYS A 41 1.56 11.98 -9.12
N ILE A 42 0.71 11.11 -9.62
CA ILE A 42 0.82 9.66 -9.36
C ILE A 42 2.09 9.17 -10.06
N LEU A 43 2.98 8.57 -9.29
CA LEU A 43 4.26 8.04 -9.77
C LEU A 43 4.17 6.54 -10.07
N SER A 44 3.48 5.80 -9.23
CA SER A 44 3.23 4.37 -9.43
C SER A 44 2.08 3.88 -8.55
N VAL A 45 1.60 2.68 -8.88
CA VAL A 45 0.60 1.95 -8.11
C VAL A 45 1.04 0.51 -7.93
N GLY A 46 0.52 -0.15 -6.89
CA GLY A 46 0.76 -1.56 -6.64
C GLY A 46 -0.41 -2.20 -5.92
N TYR A 47 -0.49 -3.52 -6.02
CA TYR A 47 -1.40 -4.36 -5.25
C TYR A 47 -0.68 -5.66 -4.87
N ASN A 48 -1.14 -6.34 -3.82
CA ASN A 48 -0.50 -7.58 -3.39
C ASN A 48 -0.83 -8.72 -4.33
N GLY A 49 0.20 -9.54 -4.64
CA GLY A 49 0.08 -10.64 -5.59
C GLY A 49 1.33 -11.50 -5.66
N MET A 50 1.22 -12.63 -6.36
CA MET A 50 2.37 -13.50 -6.61
C MET A 50 3.40 -12.80 -7.50
N PRO A 51 4.69 -13.12 -7.36
CA PRO A 51 5.74 -12.60 -8.23
C PRO A 51 5.48 -12.96 -9.70
N GLN A 52 5.99 -12.15 -10.60
CA GLN A 52 5.89 -12.40 -12.03
C GLN A 52 6.48 -13.78 -12.38
N GLY A 53 5.72 -14.59 -13.11
CA GLY A 53 6.10 -15.96 -13.47
C GLY A 53 5.70 -17.02 -12.45
N CYS A 54 5.22 -16.62 -11.26
CA CYS A 54 4.64 -17.53 -10.26
C CYS A 54 3.13 -17.58 -10.45
N SER A 55 2.62 -18.74 -10.87
CA SER A 55 1.19 -18.91 -11.19
C SER A 55 0.33 -18.81 -9.93
N ASP A 56 -0.73 -18.02 -9.98
CA ASP A 56 -1.73 -17.89 -8.91
C ASP A 56 -2.49 -19.21 -8.64
N ASP A 57 -2.47 -20.14 -9.60
CA ASP A 57 -3.12 -21.45 -9.49
C ASP A 57 -2.22 -22.54 -8.88
N ILE A 58 -0.92 -22.26 -8.75
CA ILE A 58 0.09 -23.23 -8.25
C ILE A 58 0.54 -22.83 -6.84
N TYR A 59 0.76 -21.55 -6.60
CA TYR A 59 1.24 -21.05 -5.32
C TYR A 59 0.11 -20.92 -4.30
N PRO A 60 0.36 -21.21 -3.00
CA PRO A 60 -0.68 -21.22 -1.98
C PRO A 60 -1.18 -19.79 -1.67
N TRP A 61 -2.49 -19.68 -1.46
CA TRP A 61 -3.14 -18.47 -0.95
C TRP A 61 -3.58 -18.60 0.50
N ASP A 62 -3.38 -19.76 1.11
CA ASP A 62 -3.75 -20.01 2.51
C ASP A 62 -2.92 -19.15 3.46
N SER A 63 -3.53 -18.76 4.56
CA SER A 63 -2.89 -17.98 5.63
C SER A 63 -2.53 -18.82 6.85
N ASP A 64 -2.92 -20.10 6.87
CA ASP A 64 -2.67 -21.02 7.97
C ASP A 64 -2.33 -22.42 7.43
N SER A 65 -1.22 -22.98 7.90
CA SER A 65 -0.77 -24.34 7.59
C SER A 65 0.37 -24.72 8.55
N ASP A 66 0.45 -26.01 8.91
CA ASP A 66 1.59 -26.56 9.65
C ASP A 66 2.91 -26.50 8.86
N ASP A 67 2.82 -26.50 7.52
CA ASP A 67 3.95 -26.28 6.61
C ASP A 67 3.97 -24.82 6.13
N PRO A 68 4.96 -24.02 6.52
CA PRO A 68 5.09 -22.64 6.06
C PRO A 68 5.14 -22.49 4.54
N LEU A 69 5.63 -23.51 3.80
CA LEU A 69 5.66 -23.52 2.33
C LEU A 69 4.27 -23.63 1.71
N GLN A 70 3.27 -23.99 2.48
CA GLN A 70 1.86 -24.02 2.05
C GLN A 70 1.09 -22.75 2.45
N THR A 71 1.79 -21.70 2.84
CA THR A 71 1.18 -20.40 3.12
C THR A 71 1.65 -19.33 2.13
N LYS A 72 0.79 -18.36 1.86
CA LYS A 72 1.10 -17.22 0.97
C LYS A 72 2.25 -16.34 1.45
N TYR A 73 2.55 -16.34 2.75
CA TYR A 73 3.45 -15.37 3.38
C TYR A 73 4.89 -15.41 2.88
N LEU A 74 5.34 -16.54 2.35
CA LEU A 74 6.68 -16.68 1.77
C LEU A 74 6.76 -16.23 0.31
N TYR A 75 5.63 -16.04 -0.35
CA TYR A 75 5.57 -15.85 -1.81
C TYR A 75 4.95 -14.51 -2.23
N VAL A 76 3.94 -14.04 -1.52
CA VAL A 76 3.19 -12.84 -1.92
C VAL A 76 4.05 -11.58 -1.78
N CYS A 77 4.18 -10.84 -2.88
CA CYS A 77 4.69 -9.47 -2.86
C CYS A 77 3.60 -8.53 -2.35
N HIS A 78 3.91 -7.71 -1.36
CA HIS A 78 2.98 -6.73 -0.82
C HIS A 78 2.75 -5.55 -1.77
N ALA A 79 1.63 -4.87 -1.61
CA ALA A 79 1.22 -3.76 -2.47
C ALA A 79 2.24 -2.62 -2.51
N GLU A 80 2.80 -2.25 -1.35
CA GLU A 80 3.78 -1.19 -1.23
C GLU A 80 5.08 -1.54 -1.96
N LEU A 81 5.55 -2.80 -1.80
CA LEU A 81 6.73 -3.29 -2.52
C LEU A 81 6.49 -3.27 -4.03
N ASN A 82 5.34 -3.75 -4.49
CA ASN A 82 4.98 -3.72 -5.91
C ASN A 82 4.89 -2.28 -6.44
N ALA A 83 4.34 -1.33 -5.67
CA ALA A 83 4.33 0.08 -6.05
C ALA A 83 5.75 0.65 -6.18
N LEU A 84 6.67 0.30 -5.28
CA LEU A 84 8.08 0.69 -5.37
C LEU A 84 8.75 0.11 -6.62
N LEU A 85 8.56 -1.18 -6.89
CA LEU A 85 9.16 -1.88 -8.03
C LEU A 85 8.57 -1.46 -9.38
N ASN A 86 7.31 -1.04 -9.41
CA ASN A 86 6.65 -0.51 -10.61
C ASN A 86 7.11 0.91 -10.98
N TYR A 87 7.79 1.60 -10.07
CA TYR A 87 8.30 2.93 -10.35
C TYR A 87 9.55 2.87 -11.25
N THR A 88 9.51 3.55 -12.37
CA THR A 88 10.58 3.57 -13.38
C THR A 88 11.43 4.85 -13.40
N GLY A 89 11.15 5.78 -12.49
CA GLY A 89 11.91 7.02 -12.36
C GLY A 89 13.21 6.86 -11.58
N THR A 90 13.91 7.98 -11.37
CA THR A 90 15.25 7.98 -10.77
C THR A 90 15.26 7.88 -9.24
N ASN A 91 14.32 8.51 -8.56
CA ASN A 91 14.19 8.42 -7.11
C ASN A 91 12.80 8.83 -6.63
N LEU A 92 12.45 8.40 -5.42
CA LEU A 92 11.18 8.70 -4.75
C LEU A 92 11.35 9.69 -3.60
N LYS A 93 12.49 10.39 -3.52
CA LYS A 93 12.79 11.30 -2.42
C LYS A 93 11.72 12.37 -2.24
N GLY A 94 11.10 12.38 -1.07
CA GLY A 94 10.03 13.32 -0.71
C GLY A 94 8.65 12.96 -1.28
N ALA A 95 8.51 11.80 -1.92
CA ALA A 95 7.21 11.27 -2.30
C ALA A 95 6.45 10.74 -1.06
N LYS A 96 5.14 10.60 -1.20
CA LYS A 96 4.26 10.00 -0.20
C LYS A 96 3.57 8.77 -0.78
N ILE A 97 3.14 7.87 0.10
CA ILE A 97 2.39 6.67 -0.29
C ILE A 97 1.04 6.63 0.42
N TYR A 98 0.00 6.33 -0.35
CA TYR A 98 -1.31 5.97 0.14
C TYR A 98 -1.43 4.45 0.07
N THR A 99 -1.80 3.82 1.17
CA THR A 99 -1.98 2.36 1.23
C THR A 99 -3.25 2.00 1.96
N THR A 100 -3.94 0.95 1.52
CA THR A 100 -5.19 0.53 2.14
C THR A 100 -4.98 -0.13 3.50
N LEU A 101 -3.78 -0.68 3.76
CA LEU A 101 -3.40 -1.31 5.03
C LEU A 101 -2.07 -0.73 5.50
N PHE A 102 -1.89 -0.53 6.82
CA PHE A 102 -0.64 -0.05 7.39
C PHE A 102 0.53 -0.96 7.02
N PRO A 103 1.68 -0.42 6.55
CA PRO A 103 2.81 -1.21 6.06
C PRO A 103 3.46 -2.10 7.13
N CYS A 104 3.80 -3.32 6.74
CA CYS A 104 4.61 -4.21 7.57
C CYS A 104 6.07 -3.71 7.68
N ASN A 105 6.85 -4.33 8.57
CA ASN A 105 8.25 -3.97 8.79
C ASN A 105 9.12 -4.11 7.52
N GLU A 106 8.88 -5.12 6.70
CA GLU A 106 9.64 -5.32 5.46
C GLU A 106 9.38 -4.21 4.44
N CYS A 107 8.08 -3.91 4.19
CA CYS A 107 7.71 -2.81 3.32
C CYS A 107 8.21 -1.46 3.86
N THR A 108 8.13 -1.25 5.16
CA THR A 108 8.62 -0.03 5.81
C THR A 108 10.11 0.19 5.57
N LYS A 109 10.95 -0.84 5.68
CA LYS A 109 12.37 -0.75 5.34
C LYS A 109 12.59 -0.27 3.90
N ALA A 110 11.85 -0.85 2.96
CA ALA A 110 11.93 -0.48 1.55
C ALA A 110 11.45 0.97 1.29
N LEU A 111 10.36 1.38 1.94
CA LEU A 111 9.85 2.76 1.86
C LEU A 111 10.86 3.79 2.37
N ILE A 112 11.52 3.51 3.50
CA ILE A 112 12.56 4.37 4.07
C ILE A 112 13.73 4.50 3.08
N GLN A 113 14.24 3.38 2.59
CA GLN A 113 15.40 3.35 1.70
C GLN A 113 15.13 4.01 0.34
N SER A 114 13.88 4.01 -0.13
CA SER A 114 13.49 4.67 -1.37
C SER A 114 13.24 6.18 -1.24
N GLY A 115 13.23 6.72 -0.02
CA GLY A 115 13.05 8.16 0.23
C GLY A 115 11.61 8.63 0.40
N ILE A 116 10.66 7.71 0.58
CA ILE A 116 9.29 8.06 0.95
C ILE A 116 9.31 8.84 2.28
N CYS A 117 8.60 9.97 2.33
CA CYS A 117 8.61 10.85 3.51
C CYS A 117 7.29 10.83 4.31
N GLU A 118 6.23 10.27 3.74
CA GLU A 118 4.91 10.23 4.38
C GLU A 118 4.11 9.00 3.96
N VAL A 119 3.41 8.40 4.92
CA VAL A 119 2.52 7.24 4.74
C VAL A 119 1.13 7.61 5.19
N ILE A 120 0.14 7.52 4.29
CA ILE A 120 -1.26 7.69 4.56
C ILE A 120 -1.95 6.32 4.42
N TYR A 121 -2.55 5.82 5.49
CA TYR A 121 -3.13 4.48 5.49
C TYR A 121 -4.64 4.51 5.81
N ALA A 122 -5.40 3.60 5.19
CA ALA A 122 -6.83 3.48 5.45
C ALA A 122 -7.11 2.67 6.72
N GLU A 123 -6.40 1.55 6.93
CA GLU A 123 -6.62 0.64 8.05
C GLU A 123 -5.31 0.27 8.75
N ASP A 124 -5.38 0.08 10.06
CA ASP A 124 -4.29 -0.40 10.92
C ASP A 124 -4.78 -1.58 11.80
N LYS A 125 -5.41 -2.57 11.15
CA LYS A 125 -6.01 -3.72 11.86
C LYS A 125 -5.01 -4.58 12.63
N TYR A 126 -3.73 -4.48 12.32
CA TYR A 126 -2.65 -5.22 12.98
C TYR A 126 -1.78 -4.34 13.88
N ALA A 127 -2.33 -3.22 14.39
CA ALA A 127 -1.61 -2.18 15.13
C ALA A 127 -0.73 -2.69 16.28
N ASN A 128 -1.11 -3.81 16.91
CA ASN A 128 -0.41 -4.40 18.05
C ASN A 128 0.57 -5.52 17.68
N ASN A 129 0.66 -5.89 16.41
CA ASN A 129 1.60 -6.90 15.96
C ASN A 129 3.03 -6.36 15.98
N ALA A 130 4.00 -7.21 16.34
CA ALA A 130 5.41 -6.85 16.40
C ALA A 130 5.91 -6.20 15.09
N SER A 131 5.46 -6.68 13.93
CA SER A 131 5.79 -6.13 12.63
C SER A 131 5.36 -4.66 12.50
N VAL A 132 4.11 -4.32 12.86
CA VAL A 132 3.58 -2.95 12.78
C VAL A 132 4.23 -2.05 13.83
N LEU A 133 4.46 -2.55 15.05
CA LEU A 133 5.18 -1.81 16.08
C LEU A 133 6.62 -1.47 15.64
N ALA A 134 7.30 -2.42 15.00
CA ALA A 134 8.63 -2.19 14.42
C ALA A 134 8.58 -1.14 13.28
N SER A 135 7.57 -1.21 12.42
CA SER A 135 7.33 -0.21 11.37
C SER A 135 7.20 1.20 11.94
N LYS A 136 6.34 1.38 12.92
CA LYS A 136 6.13 2.69 13.60
C LYS A 136 7.42 3.21 14.25
N LYS A 137 8.19 2.33 14.90
CA LYS A 137 9.48 2.66 15.49
C LYS A 137 10.48 3.13 14.44
N MET A 138 10.60 2.40 13.32
CA MET A 138 11.51 2.75 12.22
C MET A 138 11.10 4.07 11.54
N MET A 139 9.83 4.26 11.24
CA MET A 139 9.31 5.50 10.64
C MET A 139 9.61 6.71 11.54
N LYS A 140 9.37 6.58 12.86
CA LYS A 140 9.70 7.64 13.83
C LYS A 140 11.19 7.98 13.81
N SER A 141 12.06 6.99 13.80
CA SER A 141 13.52 7.19 13.77
C SER A 141 14.00 7.81 12.45
N ALA A 142 13.38 7.44 11.34
CA ALA A 142 13.71 7.96 10.00
C ALA A 142 13.03 9.32 9.69
N GLY A 143 12.18 9.84 10.58
CA GLY A 143 11.47 11.10 10.36
C GLY A 143 10.34 10.99 9.32
N ILE A 144 9.84 9.79 9.05
CA ILE A 144 8.69 9.59 8.15
C ILE A 144 7.41 9.87 8.92
N LYS A 145 6.59 10.75 8.38
CA LYS A 145 5.25 11.03 8.90
C LYS A 145 4.30 9.90 8.51
N TYR A 146 3.38 9.56 9.38
CA TYR A 146 2.28 8.65 9.04
C TYR A 146 1.00 9.03 9.78
N HIS A 147 -0.11 8.89 9.11
CA HIS A 147 -1.44 9.14 9.69
C HIS A 147 -2.53 8.35 8.99
N ALA A 148 -3.63 8.14 9.72
CA ALA A 148 -4.81 7.52 9.15
C ALA A 148 -5.48 8.43 8.12
N TYR A 149 -5.95 7.85 7.03
CA TYR A 149 -6.84 8.51 6.09
C TYR A 149 -8.19 8.78 6.78
N SER A 150 -8.57 10.05 6.84
CA SER A 150 -9.78 10.51 7.51
C SER A 150 -10.51 11.54 6.62
N PRO A 151 -11.28 11.08 5.62
CA PRO A 151 -12.02 11.95 4.73
C PRO A 151 -13.27 12.52 5.40
N GLU A 152 -13.70 13.70 4.97
CA GLU A 152 -15.00 14.28 5.38
C GLU A 152 -16.17 13.47 4.80
N GLU A 153 -16.04 13.00 3.54
CA GLU A 153 -16.96 12.09 2.87
C GLU A 153 -16.27 10.75 2.59
N THR A 154 -16.93 9.66 2.98
CA THR A 154 -16.34 8.32 2.93
C THR A 154 -16.71 7.51 1.70
N GLU A 155 -17.75 7.91 0.96
CA GLU A 155 -18.27 7.16 -0.17
C GLU A 155 -18.03 7.87 -1.49
N VAL A 156 -17.49 7.12 -2.45
CA VAL A 156 -17.37 7.53 -3.85
C VAL A 156 -17.97 6.42 -4.70
N HIS A 157 -19.02 6.76 -5.44
CA HIS A 157 -19.66 5.82 -6.37
C HIS A 157 -19.09 5.98 -7.78
N MET A 158 -18.66 4.87 -8.37
CA MET A 158 -18.17 4.82 -9.74
C MET A 158 -18.74 3.60 -10.45
N THR A 159 -19.22 3.82 -11.67
CA THR A 159 -19.61 2.75 -12.59
C THR A 159 -18.53 2.62 -13.66
N LEU A 160 -18.05 1.41 -13.89
CA LEU A 160 -17.04 1.06 -14.90
C LEU A 160 -17.69 0.42 -16.11
#